data_78559e4c62195253273364a369bb7a7e
#
_entry.id   78559e4c62195253273364a369bb7a7e
#
_cell.length_a   1.000
_cell.length_b   1.000
_cell.length_c   1.000
_cell.angle_alpha   90.00
_cell.angle_beta   90.00
_cell.angle_gamma   90.00
#
_symmetry.space_group_name_H-M   'P 1'
#
loop_
_entity.id
_entity.type
_entity.pdbx_description
1 polymer ?
#
loop_
_entity_poly.entity_id
_entity_poly.type
_entity_poly.pdbx_seq_one_letter_code
_entity_poly.pdbx_strand_id
1 'polypeptide(L)'
;KLKESWDVARIGADAYYKRKSVESFICNFPDQPSSEFCGCSFTPDVTYAENRSDCISLTSQQLINYYVHQMILSEADRDSGEISLFLQPDYKFLFNLLASLNPSDSLKISQIVCVGTETTFTDDHQLTNLKYLHSVFPLYMAGHDYSLYYYYDKIEAHYHSFNLYPCMILTSDAALLCSSDYQTGIFFRSGEVLRMLKNLYISYQEQCTLFFTPAPLTPENHAVVIGSMFDSDFAENDLLGIQPESCLTPFFTGTLLREMFNHDLPNADAILAMAEQAFQMSMDKIKNQQFFIYSTYEGLLQFVRSGRTDEIPEIFYHPLTTEQRIQVLEGVCACCESGAYRFLQKPLNHLPGNLHFCIRGNSGTMIFKNNAGKIFVTSKRQSW
;
A
#
# COMPACT_ATOMS: atom_id res chain seq x y z
N LYS A 1 -15.07 -24.14 -13.54
CA LYS A 1 -15.13 -25.37 -12.71
C LYS A 1 -14.14 -26.45 -13.19
N LEU A 2 -14.19 -26.99 -14.44
CA LEU A 2 -13.26 -28.07 -14.88
C LEU A 2 -11.79 -27.62 -14.87
N LYS A 3 -11.47 -26.42 -15.37
CA LYS A 3 -10.13 -25.85 -15.32
C LYS A 3 -9.65 -25.64 -13.88
N GLU A 4 -10.51 -25.13 -13.02
CA GLU A 4 -10.26 -24.93 -11.59
C GLU A 4 -9.96 -26.26 -10.89
N SER A 5 -10.82 -27.27 -11.08
CA SER A 5 -10.60 -28.60 -10.51
C SER A 5 -9.29 -29.24 -11.00
N TRP A 6 -8.91 -29.01 -12.25
CA TRP A 6 -7.65 -29.49 -12.80
C TRP A 6 -6.44 -28.75 -12.20
N ASP A 7 -6.51 -27.41 -12.07
CA ASP A 7 -5.45 -26.61 -11.46
C ASP A 7 -5.27 -26.99 -9.97
N VAL A 8 -6.36 -27.14 -9.22
CA VAL A 8 -6.33 -27.62 -7.84
C VAL A 8 -5.70 -29.01 -7.73
N ALA A 9 -6.04 -29.93 -8.63
CA ALA A 9 -5.45 -31.25 -8.63
C ALA A 9 -3.95 -31.24 -8.97
N ARG A 10 -3.51 -30.30 -9.81
CA ARG A 10 -2.12 -30.17 -10.27
C ARG A 10 -1.19 -29.55 -9.22
N ILE A 11 -1.60 -28.48 -8.55
CA ILE A 11 -0.73 -27.71 -7.66
C ILE A 11 -1.13 -27.77 -6.18
N GLY A 12 -2.25 -28.42 -5.86
CA GLY A 12 -2.83 -28.46 -4.52
C GLY A 12 -3.75 -27.27 -4.24
N ALA A 13 -4.74 -27.48 -3.37
CA ALA A 13 -5.76 -26.48 -3.05
C ALA A 13 -5.15 -25.21 -2.42
N ASP A 14 -4.24 -25.37 -1.45
CA ASP A 14 -3.58 -24.27 -0.76
C ASP A 14 -2.83 -23.36 -1.74
N ALA A 15 -1.96 -23.91 -2.57
CA ALA A 15 -1.22 -23.15 -3.57
C ALA A 15 -2.13 -22.49 -4.61
N TYR A 16 -3.22 -23.18 -5.00
CA TYR A 16 -4.21 -22.62 -5.93
C TYR A 16 -4.90 -21.39 -5.35
N TYR A 17 -5.42 -21.48 -4.10
CA TYR A 17 -6.13 -20.36 -3.50
C TYR A 17 -5.20 -19.21 -3.11
N LYS A 18 -3.96 -19.48 -2.67
CA LYS A 18 -2.92 -18.44 -2.50
C LYS A 18 -2.69 -17.66 -3.79
N ARG A 19 -2.45 -18.37 -4.88
CA ARG A 19 -2.27 -17.77 -6.21
C ARG A 19 -3.48 -16.92 -6.60
N LYS A 20 -4.69 -17.44 -6.43
CA LYS A 20 -5.94 -16.73 -6.75
C LYS A 20 -6.14 -15.47 -5.91
N SER A 21 -5.80 -15.51 -4.62
CA SER A 21 -5.87 -14.35 -3.75
C SER A 21 -4.92 -13.25 -4.17
N VAL A 22 -3.66 -13.59 -4.49
CA VAL A 22 -2.67 -12.63 -4.99
C VAL A 22 -3.09 -12.05 -6.34
N GLU A 23 -3.55 -12.89 -7.26
CA GLU A 23 -4.05 -12.48 -8.57
C GLU A 23 -5.23 -11.51 -8.43
N SER A 24 -6.19 -11.84 -7.56
CA SER A 24 -7.34 -10.97 -7.27
C SER A 24 -6.92 -9.66 -6.63
N PHE A 25 -6.00 -9.70 -5.67
CA PHE A 25 -5.46 -8.50 -5.02
C PHE A 25 -4.84 -7.54 -6.03
N ILE A 26 -3.98 -8.05 -6.92
CA ILE A 26 -3.31 -7.23 -7.93
C ILE A 26 -4.31 -6.69 -8.96
N CYS A 27 -5.22 -7.53 -9.47
CA CYS A 27 -6.18 -7.12 -10.51
C CYS A 27 -7.24 -6.14 -10.01
N ASN A 28 -7.53 -6.13 -8.70
CA ASN A 28 -8.50 -5.23 -8.08
C ASN A 28 -7.82 -4.12 -7.26
N PHE A 29 -6.52 -3.93 -7.42
CA PHE A 29 -5.82 -2.84 -6.75
C PHE A 29 -6.37 -1.50 -7.24
N PRO A 30 -6.71 -0.55 -6.36
CA PRO A 30 -7.34 0.69 -6.77
C PRO A 30 -6.36 1.59 -7.53
N ASP A 31 -6.64 1.82 -8.80
CA ASP A 31 -5.91 2.80 -9.65
C ASP A 31 -6.39 4.23 -9.42
N GLN A 32 -7.66 4.36 -9.02
CA GLN A 32 -8.32 5.64 -8.77
C GLN A 32 -9.23 5.52 -7.55
N PRO A 33 -9.53 6.63 -6.84
CA PRO A 33 -10.56 6.61 -5.82
C PRO A 33 -11.85 6.14 -6.49
N SER A 34 -12.39 5.01 -6.02
CA SER A 34 -13.63 4.48 -6.60
C SER A 34 -14.77 5.47 -6.35
N SER A 35 -15.37 5.95 -7.43
CA SER A 35 -16.58 6.78 -7.38
C SER A 35 -17.79 6.04 -6.76
N GLU A 36 -17.68 4.74 -6.52
CA GLU A 36 -18.68 3.91 -5.85
C GLU A 36 -18.82 4.18 -4.34
N PHE A 37 -17.86 4.90 -3.74
CA PHE A 37 -17.94 5.35 -2.35
C PHE A 37 -18.77 6.63 -2.16
N CYS A 38 -19.35 7.17 -3.22
CA CYS A 38 -20.16 8.36 -3.15
C CYS A 38 -21.53 8.06 -2.53
N GLY A 39 -21.71 8.51 -1.28
CA GLY A 39 -23.04 8.70 -0.72
C GLY A 39 -23.58 7.61 0.19
N CYS A 40 -22.90 7.33 1.29
CA CYS A 40 -23.65 6.98 2.49
C CYS A 40 -24.40 8.23 2.98
N SER A 41 -25.50 8.58 2.34
CA SER A 41 -26.46 9.52 2.94
C SER A 41 -27.07 8.81 4.16
N PHE A 42 -26.37 8.93 5.28
CA PHE A 42 -26.89 8.50 6.56
C PHE A 42 -27.90 9.57 6.99
N THR A 43 -29.16 9.40 6.65
CA THR A 43 -30.24 10.12 7.30
C THR A 43 -30.57 9.35 8.57
N PRO A 44 -30.19 9.85 9.75
CA PRO A 44 -30.62 9.21 10.98
C PRO A 44 -32.13 9.37 11.08
N ASP A 45 -32.85 8.31 10.90
CA ASP A 45 -34.30 8.25 11.15
C ASP A 45 -34.56 8.14 12.67
N VAL A 46 -33.82 8.93 13.44
CA VAL A 46 -33.96 8.88 14.89
C VAL A 46 -33.68 10.24 15.51
N THR A 47 -34.67 10.72 16.22
CA THR A 47 -34.57 11.66 17.31
C THR A 47 -33.70 11.09 18.46
N TYR A 48 -32.43 10.79 18.19
CA TYR A 48 -31.45 10.58 19.25
C TYR A 48 -31.09 11.96 19.80
N ALA A 49 -32.05 12.46 20.55
CA ALA A 49 -31.92 13.69 21.29
C ALA A 49 -30.57 13.71 22.02
N GLU A 50 -29.87 14.80 21.90
CA GLU A 50 -28.82 15.40 22.71
C GLU A 50 -28.61 14.71 24.07
N ASN A 51 -28.20 13.46 24.08
CA ASN A 51 -27.79 12.83 25.30
C ASN A 51 -26.40 13.38 25.65
N ARG A 52 -26.39 14.37 26.57
CA ARG A 52 -25.17 15.03 27.05
C ARG A 52 -24.40 14.20 28.09
N SER A 53 -24.72 12.91 28.24
CA SER A 53 -23.99 12.02 29.13
C SER A 53 -22.56 11.81 28.64
N ASP A 54 -21.61 11.86 29.55
CA ASP A 54 -20.19 11.59 29.28
C ASP A 54 -19.92 10.11 28.93
N CYS A 55 -20.91 9.21 29.17
CA CYS A 55 -20.84 7.79 28.90
C CYS A 55 -22.20 7.29 28.36
N ILE A 56 -22.22 6.67 27.19
CA ILE A 56 -23.45 6.21 26.53
C ILE A 56 -23.26 4.75 26.08
N SER A 57 -24.18 3.88 26.51
CA SER A 57 -24.20 2.50 26.03
C SER A 57 -24.86 2.41 24.66
N LEU A 58 -24.20 1.74 23.71
CA LEU A 58 -24.67 1.53 22.35
C LEU A 58 -25.06 0.06 22.20
N THR A 59 -26.29 -0.19 21.77
CA THR A 59 -26.92 -1.52 21.76
C THR A 59 -27.27 -2.01 20.36
N SER A 60 -26.84 -1.30 19.31
CA SER A 60 -27.04 -1.73 17.93
C SER A 60 -25.95 -1.14 17.01
N GLN A 61 -25.71 -1.82 15.91
CA GLN A 61 -24.80 -1.34 14.86
C GLN A 61 -25.23 0.03 14.30
N GLN A 62 -26.51 0.31 14.22
CA GLN A 62 -27.03 1.60 13.75
C GLN A 62 -26.62 2.74 14.68
N LEU A 63 -26.69 2.52 16.02
CA LEU A 63 -26.22 3.48 17.01
C LEU A 63 -24.71 3.68 16.91
N ILE A 64 -23.95 2.60 16.77
CA ILE A 64 -22.50 2.69 16.60
C ILE A 64 -22.18 3.49 15.32
N ASN A 65 -22.80 3.17 14.19
CA ASN A 65 -22.60 3.91 12.93
C ASN A 65 -22.93 5.41 13.10
N TYR A 66 -23.98 5.74 13.82
CA TYR A 66 -24.36 7.12 14.09
C TYR A 66 -23.27 7.87 14.86
N TYR A 67 -22.81 7.32 15.99
CA TYR A 67 -21.77 7.96 16.81
C TYR A 67 -20.43 8.01 16.07
N VAL A 68 -20.05 6.96 15.34
CA VAL A 68 -18.86 6.95 14.49
C VAL A 68 -18.93 8.08 13.46
N HIS A 69 -20.06 8.21 12.76
CA HIS A 69 -20.26 9.27 11.77
C HIS A 69 -20.09 10.66 12.39
N GLN A 70 -20.72 10.91 13.55
CA GLN A 70 -20.59 12.20 14.24
C GLN A 70 -19.14 12.48 14.70
N MET A 71 -18.46 11.48 15.28
CA MET A 71 -17.05 11.60 15.72
C MET A 71 -16.14 11.96 14.53
N ILE A 72 -16.25 11.21 13.43
CA ILE A 72 -15.36 11.36 12.28
C ILE A 72 -15.58 12.72 11.60
N LEU A 73 -16.82 13.15 11.38
CA LEU A 73 -17.09 14.44 10.75
C LEU A 73 -16.66 15.60 11.65
N SER A 74 -16.97 15.54 12.96
CA SER A 74 -16.54 16.57 13.90
C SER A 74 -15.02 16.70 13.96
N GLU A 75 -14.29 15.59 13.82
CA GLU A 75 -12.83 15.61 13.84
C GLU A 75 -12.25 16.10 12.50
N ALA A 76 -12.88 15.76 11.38
CA ALA A 76 -12.48 16.20 10.05
C ALA A 76 -12.64 17.72 9.83
N ASP A 77 -13.58 18.36 10.56
CA ASP A 77 -13.83 19.80 10.47
C ASP A 77 -12.86 20.62 11.33
N ARG A 78 -11.90 19.99 12.04
CA ARG A 78 -10.92 20.67 12.89
C ARG A 78 -9.71 21.15 12.07
N ASP A 79 -9.10 22.24 12.52
CA ASP A 79 -7.83 22.76 11.98
C ASP A 79 -6.65 21.77 12.20
N SER A 80 -6.77 20.88 13.18
CA SER A 80 -5.80 19.82 13.50
C SER A 80 -6.56 18.64 14.11
N GLY A 81 -7.07 17.77 13.24
CA GLY A 81 -7.81 16.58 13.63
C GLY A 81 -6.90 15.35 13.77
N GLU A 82 -7.24 14.47 14.71
CA GLU A 82 -6.52 13.23 14.95
C GLU A 82 -7.49 12.07 15.18
N ILE A 83 -7.44 11.05 14.31
CA ILE A 83 -8.22 9.82 14.44
C ILE A 83 -7.27 8.67 14.73
N SER A 84 -7.48 7.98 15.85
CA SER A 84 -6.71 6.79 16.21
C SER A 84 -7.62 5.56 16.25
N LEU A 85 -7.26 4.55 15.47
CA LEU A 85 -8.05 3.35 15.25
C LEU A 85 -7.30 2.12 15.76
N PHE A 86 -7.90 1.35 16.66
CA PHE A 86 -7.43 0.04 17.09
C PHE A 86 -8.51 -0.99 16.78
N LEU A 87 -8.56 -1.43 15.54
CA LEU A 87 -9.54 -2.38 15.01
C LEU A 87 -9.07 -2.97 13.68
N GLN A 88 -9.65 -4.10 13.29
CA GLN A 88 -9.40 -4.70 11.99
C GLN A 88 -10.09 -3.89 10.86
N PRO A 89 -9.52 -3.92 9.64
CA PRO A 89 -10.09 -3.16 8.51
C PRO A 89 -11.27 -3.90 7.85
N ASP A 90 -12.15 -4.47 8.65
CA ASP A 90 -13.36 -5.18 8.23
C ASP A 90 -14.65 -4.38 8.52
N TYR A 91 -14.54 -3.26 9.25
CA TYR A 91 -15.66 -2.35 9.51
C TYR A 91 -15.93 -1.44 8.31
N LYS A 92 -16.57 -1.98 7.29
CA LYS A 92 -16.81 -1.33 6.00
C LYS A 92 -17.40 0.08 6.10
N PHE A 93 -18.35 0.30 7.04
CA PHE A 93 -18.96 1.62 7.23
C PHE A 93 -17.92 2.69 7.55
N LEU A 94 -17.02 2.43 8.49
CA LEU A 94 -15.98 3.37 8.89
C LEU A 94 -15.01 3.66 7.74
N PHE A 95 -14.52 2.61 7.06
CA PHE A 95 -13.55 2.78 5.97
C PHE A 95 -14.15 3.50 4.76
N ASN A 96 -15.42 3.24 4.44
CA ASN A 96 -16.15 3.98 3.41
C ASN A 96 -16.31 5.46 3.81
N LEU A 97 -16.68 5.74 5.05
CA LEU A 97 -16.79 7.10 5.57
C LEU A 97 -15.46 7.85 5.46
N LEU A 98 -14.37 7.27 5.97
CA LEU A 98 -13.04 7.87 5.91
C LEU A 98 -12.58 8.11 4.47
N ALA A 99 -12.79 7.15 3.56
CA ALA A 99 -12.44 7.29 2.15
C ALA A 99 -13.28 8.36 1.41
N SER A 100 -14.46 8.69 1.92
CA SER A 100 -15.35 9.73 1.35
C SER A 100 -15.00 11.15 1.81
N LEU A 101 -14.16 11.30 2.84
CA LEU A 101 -13.70 12.61 3.29
C LEU A 101 -12.78 13.24 2.25
N ASN A 102 -12.81 14.56 2.17
CA ASN A 102 -11.81 15.29 1.40
C ASN A 102 -10.45 15.16 2.08
N PRO A 103 -9.40 14.77 1.35
CA PRO A 103 -8.06 14.69 1.92
C PRO A 103 -7.61 16.07 2.43
N SER A 104 -7.09 16.09 3.64
CA SER A 104 -6.60 17.31 4.29
C SER A 104 -5.32 16.98 5.05
N ASP A 105 -4.31 17.81 4.92
CA ASP A 105 -3.07 17.71 5.69
C ASP A 105 -3.29 18.01 7.19
N SER A 106 -4.45 18.58 7.54
CA SER A 106 -4.82 18.86 8.94
C SER A 106 -5.41 17.64 9.66
N LEU A 107 -5.86 16.60 8.93
CA LEU A 107 -6.43 15.39 9.52
C LEU A 107 -5.44 14.24 9.45
N LYS A 108 -4.97 13.78 10.62
CA LYS A 108 -4.09 12.62 10.76
C LYS A 108 -4.89 11.40 11.18
N ILE A 109 -4.70 10.30 10.46
CA ILE A 109 -5.35 9.03 10.75
C ILE A 109 -4.27 7.98 11.04
N SER A 110 -4.30 7.38 12.22
CA SER A 110 -3.42 6.28 12.59
C SER A 110 -4.24 5.04 12.93
N GLN A 111 -3.81 3.88 12.45
CA GLN A 111 -4.48 2.62 12.70
C GLN A 111 -3.50 1.55 13.14
N ILE A 112 -3.88 0.76 14.14
CA ILE A 112 -3.17 -0.44 14.57
C ILE A 112 -4.02 -1.66 14.18
N VAL A 113 -3.39 -2.63 13.48
CA VAL A 113 -4.02 -3.88 13.04
C VAL A 113 -3.23 -5.09 13.53
N CYS A 114 -3.93 -6.18 13.81
CA CYS A 114 -3.33 -7.48 14.01
C CYS A 114 -3.19 -8.18 12.64
N VAL A 115 -1.99 -8.64 12.33
CA VAL A 115 -1.70 -9.44 11.13
C VAL A 115 -1.51 -10.89 11.55
N GLY A 116 -2.23 -11.81 10.92
CA GLY A 116 -2.13 -13.23 11.24
C GLY A 116 -0.75 -13.78 10.90
N THR A 117 -0.20 -14.58 11.83
CA THR A 117 1.08 -15.29 11.64
C THR A 117 0.94 -16.51 10.76
N GLU A 118 -0.26 -17.06 10.65
CA GLU A 118 -0.56 -18.23 9.86
C GLU A 118 -1.26 -17.84 8.55
N THR A 119 -1.09 -18.66 7.53
CA THR A 119 -1.85 -18.52 6.29
C THR A 119 -3.30 -18.90 6.55
N THR A 120 -4.16 -17.93 6.75
CA THR A 120 -5.59 -18.13 6.91
C THR A 120 -6.35 -17.63 5.68
N PHE A 121 -7.42 -18.36 5.35
CA PHE A 121 -8.33 -17.99 4.28
C PHE A 121 -9.68 -17.58 4.84
N THR A 122 -10.29 -16.59 4.21
CA THR A 122 -11.69 -16.23 4.47
C THR A 122 -12.64 -17.29 3.89
N ASP A 123 -13.94 -17.22 4.19
CA ASP A 123 -14.95 -18.13 3.66
C ASP A 123 -15.02 -18.16 2.13
N ASP A 124 -14.64 -17.06 1.48
CA ASP A 124 -14.53 -16.90 0.03
C ASP A 124 -13.14 -17.29 -0.51
N HIS A 125 -12.35 -18.03 0.27
CA HIS A 125 -11.01 -18.52 -0.08
C HIS A 125 -9.98 -17.44 -0.44
N GLN A 126 -10.11 -16.23 0.11
CA GLN A 126 -9.12 -15.18 -0.01
C GLN A 126 -8.17 -15.18 1.19
N LEU A 127 -6.91 -14.84 0.97
CA LEU A 127 -5.95 -14.65 2.08
C LEU A 127 -6.40 -13.48 2.97
N THR A 128 -6.59 -13.76 4.25
CA THR A 128 -7.13 -12.79 5.23
C THR A 128 -6.30 -11.52 5.28
N ASN A 129 -4.97 -11.65 5.36
CA ASN A 129 -4.08 -10.49 5.42
C ASN A 129 -4.15 -9.63 4.15
N LEU A 130 -4.27 -10.24 2.96
CA LEU A 130 -4.44 -9.49 1.69
C LEU A 130 -5.79 -8.80 1.61
N LYS A 131 -6.85 -9.41 2.10
CA LYS A 131 -8.18 -8.79 2.18
C LYS A 131 -8.16 -7.55 3.08
N TYR A 132 -7.52 -7.65 4.25
CA TYR A 132 -7.35 -6.51 5.16
C TYR A 132 -6.54 -5.40 4.51
N LEU A 133 -5.43 -5.74 3.87
CA LEU A 133 -4.62 -4.77 3.17
C LEU A 133 -5.39 -4.07 2.04
N HIS A 134 -6.18 -4.82 1.27
CA HIS A 134 -7.06 -4.26 0.23
C HIS A 134 -8.06 -3.24 0.79
N SER A 135 -8.59 -3.47 2.00
CA SER A 135 -9.57 -2.56 2.64
C SER A 135 -8.99 -1.20 3.04
N VAL A 136 -7.68 -1.10 3.28
CA VAL A 136 -7.03 0.17 3.69
C VAL A 136 -6.47 0.98 2.52
N PHE A 137 -6.25 0.37 1.37
CA PHE A 137 -5.70 1.08 0.19
C PHE A 137 -6.51 2.30 -0.24
N PRO A 138 -7.87 2.30 -0.21
CA PRO A 138 -8.63 3.50 -0.55
C PRO A 138 -8.23 4.75 0.23
N LEU A 139 -7.81 4.61 1.50
CA LEU A 139 -7.34 5.75 2.32
C LEU A 139 -6.00 6.29 1.84
N TYR A 140 -5.06 5.41 1.48
CA TYR A 140 -3.79 5.82 0.89
C TYR A 140 -3.99 6.48 -0.47
N MET A 141 -4.85 5.90 -1.32
CA MET A 141 -5.12 6.39 -2.67
C MET A 141 -5.86 7.72 -2.67
N ALA A 142 -6.76 7.94 -1.72
CA ALA A 142 -7.44 9.22 -1.52
C ALA A 142 -6.48 10.36 -1.13
N GLY A 143 -5.29 10.04 -0.61
CA GLY A 143 -4.28 11.04 -0.24
C GLY A 143 -4.36 11.53 1.20
N HIS A 144 -5.09 10.82 2.05
CA HIS A 144 -5.12 11.11 3.50
C HIS A 144 -3.73 10.95 4.14
N ASP A 145 -3.47 11.71 5.20
CA ASP A 145 -2.33 11.45 6.10
C ASP A 145 -2.64 10.24 6.98
N TYR A 146 -2.53 9.06 6.36
CA TYR A 146 -2.89 7.79 6.96
C TYR A 146 -1.65 6.93 7.23
N SER A 147 -1.54 6.42 8.46
CA SER A 147 -0.45 5.58 8.94
C SER A 147 -0.99 4.26 9.47
N LEU A 148 -0.66 3.15 8.81
CA LEU A 148 -1.01 1.80 9.21
C LEU A 148 0.14 1.18 10.01
N TYR A 149 -0.13 0.83 11.27
CA TYR A 149 0.77 0.09 12.16
C TYR A 149 0.28 -1.34 12.31
N TYR A 150 1.18 -2.29 12.46
CA TYR A 150 0.82 -3.69 12.63
C TYR A 150 1.68 -4.39 13.67
N TYR A 151 1.12 -5.45 14.23
CA TYR A 151 1.81 -6.47 15.02
C TYR A 151 1.35 -7.86 14.57
N TYR A 152 2.20 -8.86 14.77
CA TYR A 152 1.86 -10.25 14.44
C TYR A 152 1.31 -10.98 15.62
N ASP A 153 0.11 -11.56 15.49
CA ASP A 153 -0.48 -12.48 16.46
C ASP A 153 -1.62 -13.28 15.82
N LYS A 154 -2.31 -14.12 16.63
CA LYS A 154 -3.52 -14.82 16.23
C LYS A 154 -4.70 -13.84 16.29
N ILE A 155 -5.25 -13.49 15.13
CA ILE A 155 -6.36 -12.53 15.01
C ILE A 155 -7.54 -12.94 15.89
N GLU A 156 -7.90 -14.22 15.90
CA GLU A 156 -9.01 -14.75 16.68
C GLU A 156 -8.81 -14.55 18.19
N ALA A 157 -7.57 -14.58 18.68
CA ALA A 157 -7.29 -14.37 20.09
C ALA A 157 -7.62 -12.94 20.56
N HIS A 158 -7.48 -11.96 19.68
CA HIS A 158 -7.75 -10.56 19.99
C HIS A 158 -9.19 -10.12 19.70
N TYR A 159 -9.80 -10.67 18.65
CA TYR A 159 -11.11 -10.24 18.15
C TYR A 159 -12.19 -11.31 18.33
N HIS A 160 -11.99 -12.24 19.27
CA HIS A 160 -13.00 -13.25 19.61
C HIS A 160 -14.20 -12.60 20.32
N SER A 161 -15.39 -13.19 20.13
CA SER A 161 -16.63 -12.71 20.75
C SER A 161 -16.63 -12.71 22.30
N PHE A 162 -15.69 -13.42 22.94
CA PHE A 162 -15.49 -13.36 24.39
C PHE A 162 -14.69 -12.13 24.86
N ASN A 163 -14.03 -11.41 23.95
CA ASN A 163 -13.37 -10.15 24.28
C ASN A 163 -14.41 -9.03 24.28
N LEU A 164 -14.56 -8.34 25.40
CA LEU A 164 -15.69 -7.42 25.60
C LEU A 164 -15.73 -6.30 24.56
N TYR A 165 -14.72 -5.49 24.41
CA TYR A 165 -14.69 -4.38 23.45
C TYR A 165 -13.28 -4.24 22.87
N PRO A 166 -12.88 -5.14 21.96
CA PRO A 166 -11.55 -5.15 21.40
C PRO A 166 -11.30 -4.04 20.37
N CYS A 167 -12.36 -3.38 19.91
CA CYS A 167 -12.26 -2.32 18.91
C CYS A 167 -12.36 -0.96 19.58
N MET A 168 -11.45 -0.04 19.19
CA MET A 168 -11.39 1.31 19.72
C MET A 168 -11.25 2.33 18.58
N ILE A 169 -12.07 3.38 18.64
CA ILE A 169 -12.00 4.58 17.79
C ILE A 169 -11.85 5.78 18.69
N LEU A 170 -10.79 6.55 18.50
CA LEU A 170 -10.49 7.76 19.28
C LEU A 170 -10.44 8.97 18.36
N THR A 171 -10.99 10.08 18.84
CA THR A 171 -10.82 11.42 18.29
C THR A 171 -10.31 12.37 19.37
N SER A 172 -10.19 13.65 19.09
CA SER A 172 -9.73 14.64 20.06
C SER A 172 -10.66 14.77 21.27
N ASP A 173 -11.97 14.59 21.09
CA ASP A 173 -13.00 14.85 22.11
C ASP A 173 -13.95 13.66 22.40
N ALA A 174 -13.77 12.54 21.71
CA ALA A 174 -14.61 11.36 21.90
C ALA A 174 -13.84 10.05 21.75
N ALA A 175 -14.34 9.01 22.41
CA ALA A 175 -13.87 7.63 22.27
C ALA A 175 -15.07 6.70 22.13
N LEU A 176 -14.89 5.66 21.30
CA LEU A 176 -15.83 4.58 21.17
C LEU A 176 -15.09 3.25 21.32
N LEU A 177 -15.53 2.43 22.29
CA LEU A 177 -15.10 1.04 22.43
C LEU A 177 -16.26 0.15 21.99
N CYS A 178 -16.00 -0.83 21.12
CA CYS A 178 -17.07 -1.71 20.63
C CYS A 178 -16.64 -3.17 20.48
N SER A 179 -17.64 -4.03 20.40
CA SER A 179 -17.48 -5.46 20.11
C SER A 179 -16.91 -5.68 18.71
N SER A 180 -16.31 -6.84 18.49
CA SER A 180 -15.69 -7.19 17.20
C SER A 180 -16.70 -7.32 16.03
N ASP A 181 -17.98 -7.50 16.34
CA ASP A 181 -19.09 -7.54 15.38
C ASP A 181 -19.79 -6.18 15.19
N TYR A 182 -19.30 -5.15 15.90
CA TYR A 182 -19.85 -3.78 15.87
C TYR A 182 -21.34 -3.69 16.25
N GLN A 183 -21.84 -4.60 17.10
CA GLN A 183 -23.25 -4.60 17.53
C GLN A 183 -23.47 -3.89 18.87
N THR A 184 -22.46 -3.88 19.73
CA THR A 184 -22.53 -3.25 21.04
C THR A 184 -21.29 -2.43 21.33
N GLY A 185 -21.43 -1.36 22.13
CA GLY A 185 -20.30 -0.52 22.46
C GLY A 185 -20.61 0.49 23.57
N ILE A 186 -19.58 1.24 23.92
CA ILE A 186 -19.65 2.34 24.87
C ILE A 186 -18.98 3.58 24.25
N PHE A 187 -19.70 4.66 24.24
CA PHE A 187 -19.20 5.94 23.78
C PHE A 187 -18.86 6.83 24.99
N PHE A 188 -17.72 7.53 24.93
CA PHE A 188 -17.21 8.39 26.01
C PHE A 188 -16.88 9.79 25.50
N ARG A 189 -17.16 10.82 26.34
CA ARG A 189 -16.71 12.20 26.18
C ARG A 189 -15.91 12.70 27.38
N SER A 190 -15.73 11.87 28.41
CA SER A 190 -14.96 12.22 29.60
C SER A 190 -13.50 12.45 29.26
N GLY A 191 -12.99 13.66 29.53
CA GLY A 191 -11.58 14.01 29.25
C GLY A 191 -10.56 13.16 30.01
N GLU A 192 -10.93 12.59 31.17
CA GLU A 192 -10.08 11.66 31.93
C GLU A 192 -9.98 10.31 31.19
N VAL A 193 -11.13 9.76 30.76
CA VAL A 193 -11.18 8.49 29.99
C VAL A 193 -10.44 8.64 28.66
N LEU A 194 -10.66 9.75 27.94
CA LEU A 194 -9.98 10.02 26.69
C LEU A 194 -8.46 10.05 26.85
N ARG A 195 -7.96 10.73 27.86
CA ARG A 195 -6.51 10.79 28.13
C ARG A 195 -5.93 9.42 28.45
N MET A 196 -6.63 8.62 29.25
CA MET A 196 -6.23 7.24 29.55
C MET A 196 -6.17 6.38 28.28
N LEU A 197 -7.22 6.39 27.46
CA LEU A 197 -7.29 5.61 26.24
C LEU A 197 -6.25 6.07 25.20
N LYS A 198 -6.00 7.38 25.10
CA LYS A 198 -4.97 7.93 24.21
C LYS A 198 -3.57 7.48 24.62
N ASN A 199 -3.24 7.51 25.90
CA ASN A 199 -1.97 7.02 26.43
C ASN A 199 -1.81 5.50 26.16
N LEU A 200 -2.88 4.73 26.32
CA LEU A 200 -2.89 3.31 26.04
C LEU A 200 -2.63 3.04 24.53
N TYR A 201 -3.31 3.78 23.66
CA TYR A 201 -3.11 3.68 22.21
C TYR A 201 -1.65 3.97 21.82
N ILE A 202 -1.07 5.05 22.34
CA ILE A 202 0.33 5.41 22.05
C ILE A 202 1.28 4.31 22.52
N SER A 203 1.06 3.76 23.73
CA SER A 203 1.91 2.67 24.23
C SER A 203 1.85 1.39 23.39
N TYR A 204 0.70 1.10 22.78
CA TYR A 204 0.58 0.00 21.81
C TYR A 204 1.23 0.33 20.47
N GLN A 205 1.02 1.55 19.97
CA GLN A 205 1.61 2.01 18.72
C GLN A 205 3.14 1.94 18.73
N GLU A 206 3.77 2.28 19.86
CA GLU A 206 5.24 2.21 20.05
C GLU A 206 5.78 0.77 19.94
N GLN A 207 4.95 -0.24 20.18
CA GLN A 207 5.30 -1.66 20.06
C GLN A 207 5.02 -2.23 18.66
N CYS A 208 4.33 -1.47 17.82
CA CYS A 208 3.96 -1.87 16.48
C CYS A 208 4.99 -1.42 15.43
N THR A 209 4.91 -2.03 14.27
CA THR A 209 5.72 -1.65 13.11
C THR A 209 4.86 -0.87 12.13
N LEU A 210 5.36 0.25 11.64
CA LEU A 210 4.72 0.98 10.54
C LEU A 210 4.72 0.11 9.28
N PHE A 211 3.57 -0.05 8.62
CA PHE A 211 3.43 -0.94 7.47
C PHE A 211 4.03 -0.31 6.21
N PHE A 212 3.65 0.92 5.90
CA PHE A 212 4.18 1.69 4.78
C PHE A 212 4.89 2.94 5.25
N THR A 213 6.08 3.17 4.74
CA THR A 213 6.82 4.42 4.95
C THR A 213 6.56 5.33 3.75
N PRO A 214 6.07 6.56 3.96
CA PRO A 214 5.99 7.53 2.88
C PRO A 214 7.41 7.92 2.45
N ALA A 215 7.65 7.87 1.15
CA ALA A 215 8.89 8.33 0.53
C ALA A 215 8.60 9.65 -0.21
N PRO A 216 8.98 10.81 0.34
CA PRO A 216 8.81 12.07 -0.38
C PRO A 216 9.62 12.06 -1.68
N LEU A 217 9.03 12.61 -2.75
CA LEU A 217 9.65 12.72 -4.09
C LEU A 217 10.74 13.81 -4.12
N THR A 218 11.68 13.77 -3.18
CA THR A 218 12.88 14.60 -3.29
C THR A 218 14.01 13.81 -3.94
N PRO A 219 14.95 14.45 -4.65
CA PRO A 219 16.10 13.79 -5.25
C PRO A 219 16.85 12.88 -4.26
N GLU A 220 17.06 13.38 -3.04
CA GLU A 220 17.78 12.66 -1.99
C GLU A 220 17.03 11.39 -1.54
N ASN A 221 15.71 11.49 -1.40
CA ASN A 221 14.89 10.35 -0.96
C ASN A 221 14.71 9.31 -2.07
N HIS A 222 14.68 9.74 -3.33
CA HIS A 222 14.66 8.80 -4.45
C HIS A 222 15.95 7.96 -4.50
N ALA A 223 17.09 8.59 -4.27
CA ALA A 223 18.36 7.90 -4.15
C ALA A 223 18.38 6.90 -2.97
N VAL A 224 17.75 7.25 -1.82
CA VAL A 224 17.61 6.35 -0.66
C VAL A 224 16.69 5.17 -0.98
N VAL A 225 15.56 5.38 -1.66
CA VAL A 225 14.64 4.31 -2.08
C VAL A 225 15.35 3.36 -3.05
N ILE A 226 16.00 3.90 -4.08
CA ILE A 226 16.81 3.10 -5.02
C ILE A 226 17.94 2.39 -4.27
N GLY A 227 18.69 3.08 -3.41
CA GLY A 227 19.77 2.50 -2.61
C GLY A 227 19.31 1.37 -1.68
N SER A 228 18.10 1.48 -1.11
CA SER A 228 17.52 0.41 -0.29
C SER A 228 17.14 -0.84 -1.09
N MET A 229 16.90 -0.68 -2.38
CA MET A 229 16.69 -1.81 -3.30
C MET A 229 17.99 -2.56 -3.58
N PHE A 230 19.16 -1.91 -3.42
CA PHE A 230 20.49 -2.43 -3.74
C PHE A 230 21.39 -2.63 -2.51
N ASP A 231 20.80 -2.89 -1.34
CA ASP A 231 21.57 -3.18 -0.12
C ASP A 231 22.34 -4.52 -0.17
N SER A 232 23.02 -4.89 0.93
CA SER A 232 23.86 -6.11 1.01
C SER A 232 23.12 -7.39 0.61
N ASP A 233 21.83 -7.53 0.89
CA ASP A 233 21.04 -8.69 0.48
C ASP A 233 20.78 -8.71 -1.03
N PHE A 234 20.88 -7.55 -1.71
CA PHE A 234 20.81 -7.52 -3.19
C PHE A 234 21.95 -8.32 -3.80
N ALA A 235 23.11 -8.35 -3.17
CA ALA A 235 24.27 -9.08 -3.67
C ALA A 235 24.08 -10.61 -3.60
N GLU A 236 23.35 -11.12 -2.60
CA GLU A 236 23.28 -12.56 -2.27
C GLU A 236 22.07 -13.30 -2.85
N ASN A 237 20.99 -12.60 -3.19
CA ASN A 237 19.74 -13.22 -3.62
C ASN A 237 19.34 -12.86 -5.05
N ASP A 238 18.62 -13.77 -5.70
CA ASP A 238 17.92 -13.47 -6.95
C ASP A 238 16.82 -12.42 -6.71
N LEU A 239 16.67 -11.53 -7.67
CA LEU A 239 15.71 -10.44 -7.65
C LEU A 239 14.63 -10.66 -8.69
N LEU A 240 13.38 -10.44 -8.32
CA LEU A 240 12.23 -10.42 -9.22
C LEU A 240 11.54 -9.06 -9.11
N GLY A 241 11.59 -8.26 -10.17
CA GLY A 241 10.85 -7.02 -10.32
C GLY A 241 9.56 -7.25 -11.10
N ILE A 242 8.43 -6.79 -10.58
CA ILE A 242 7.13 -6.81 -11.25
C ILE A 242 6.57 -5.40 -11.21
N GLN A 243 6.37 -4.80 -12.38
CA GLN A 243 5.89 -3.42 -12.48
C GLN A 243 5.10 -3.19 -13.77
N PRO A 244 4.17 -2.21 -13.77
CA PRO A 244 3.35 -1.90 -14.94
C PRO A 244 4.17 -1.29 -16.07
N GLU A 245 5.05 -0.35 -15.74
CA GLU A 245 5.97 0.29 -16.69
C GLU A 245 7.09 -0.69 -17.05
N SER A 246 7.79 -0.38 -18.11
CA SER A 246 9.01 -1.10 -18.43
C SER A 246 10.13 -0.69 -17.49
N CYS A 247 10.74 -1.67 -16.79
CA CYS A 247 11.95 -1.44 -16.01
C CYS A 247 13.12 -1.22 -16.97
N LEU A 248 13.49 0.03 -17.15
CA LEU A 248 14.47 0.47 -18.15
C LEU A 248 15.76 1.02 -17.54
N THR A 249 15.76 1.33 -16.25
CA THR A 249 16.92 1.87 -15.55
C THR A 249 18.19 1.04 -15.71
N PRO A 250 18.16 -0.32 -15.77
CA PRO A 250 19.37 -1.11 -16.02
C PRO A 250 20.00 -0.86 -17.40
N PHE A 251 19.22 -0.35 -18.37
CA PHE A 251 19.68 -0.08 -19.73
C PHE A 251 20.23 1.36 -19.90
N PHE A 252 20.05 2.22 -18.92
CA PHE A 252 20.58 3.60 -18.91
C PHE A 252 22.02 3.61 -18.41
N THR A 253 22.95 3.12 -19.21
CA THR A 253 24.36 2.98 -18.80
C THR A 253 25.30 3.82 -19.67
N GLY A 254 26.49 4.14 -19.13
CA GLY A 254 27.55 4.77 -19.87
C GLY A 254 27.19 6.14 -20.48
N THR A 255 27.47 6.33 -21.77
CA THR A 255 27.23 7.58 -22.47
C THR A 255 25.75 7.97 -22.49
N LEU A 256 24.84 7.00 -22.66
CA LEU A 256 23.41 7.26 -22.70
C LEU A 256 22.93 7.93 -21.41
N LEU A 257 23.32 7.39 -20.24
CA LEU A 257 22.90 7.96 -18.95
C LEU A 257 23.42 9.40 -18.80
N ARG A 258 24.66 9.66 -19.18
CA ARG A 258 25.25 11.02 -19.09
C ARG A 258 24.57 12.01 -20.00
N GLU A 259 24.23 11.61 -21.23
CA GLU A 259 23.58 12.50 -22.20
C GLU A 259 22.14 12.84 -21.81
N MET A 260 21.40 11.88 -21.22
CA MET A 260 20.01 12.13 -20.82
C MET A 260 19.88 12.85 -19.47
N PHE A 261 20.91 12.80 -18.62
CA PHE A 261 20.86 13.31 -17.25
C PHE A 261 20.75 14.83 -17.22
N ASN A 262 19.99 15.36 -16.26
CA ASN A 262 19.87 16.80 -16.05
C ASN A 262 21.02 17.31 -15.18
N HIS A 263 22.02 17.91 -15.81
CA HIS A 263 23.22 18.44 -15.16
C HIS A 263 23.01 19.75 -14.39
N ASP A 264 21.81 20.37 -14.49
CA ASP A 264 21.48 21.62 -13.77
C ASP A 264 21.03 21.35 -12.31
N LEU A 265 20.96 20.07 -11.90
CA LEU A 265 20.55 19.69 -10.55
C LEU A 265 21.61 20.00 -9.49
N PRO A 266 21.23 20.39 -8.27
CA PRO A 266 22.14 20.41 -7.14
C PRO A 266 22.78 19.02 -6.92
N ASN A 267 24.11 18.98 -6.77
CA ASN A 267 24.88 17.72 -6.59
C ASN A 267 24.74 16.73 -7.78
N ALA A 268 24.55 17.23 -9.01
CA ALA A 268 24.37 16.43 -10.21
C ALA A 268 25.40 15.33 -10.39
N ASP A 269 26.68 15.62 -10.21
CA ASP A 269 27.78 14.65 -10.37
C ASP A 269 27.67 13.49 -9.36
N ALA A 270 27.31 13.77 -8.11
CA ALA A 270 27.18 12.73 -7.08
C ALA A 270 25.96 11.85 -7.37
N ILE A 271 24.83 12.44 -7.78
CA ILE A 271 23.61 11.70 -8.15
C ILE A 271 23.88 10.83 -9.37
N LEU A 272 24.53 11.38 -10.39
CA LEU A 272 24.89 10.65 -11.61
C LEU A 272 25.82 9.45 -11.30
N ALA A 273 26.85 9.65 -10.49
CA ALA A 273 27.75 8.56 -10.09
C ALA A 273 27.02 7.43 -9.34
N MET A 274 26.10 7.78 -8.44
CA MET A 274 25.25 6.79 -7.74
C MET A 274 24.35 6.03 -8.72
N ALA A 275 23.72 6.74 -9.67
CA ALA A 275 22.87 6.13 -10.69
C ALA A 275 23.67 5.20 -11.61
N GLU A 276 24.87 5.61 -12.08
CA GLU A 276 25.76 4.79 -12.89
C GLU A 276 26.10 3.47 -12.17
N GLN A 277 26.47 3.54 -10.89
CA GLN A 277 26.79 2.37 -10.09
C GLN A 277 25.58 1.44 -9.94
N ALA A 278 24.44 1.99 -9.55
CA ALA A 278 23.21 1.21 -9.31
C ALA A 278 22.72 0.51 -10.60
N PHE A 279 22.71 1.24 -11.73
CA PHE A 279 22.21 0.69 -12.99
C PHE A 279 23.19 -0.34 -13.57
N GLN A 280 24.49 -0.13 -13.40
CA GLN A 280 25.50 -1.12 -13.78
C GLN A 280 25.36 -2.41 -12.96
N MET A 281 25.20 -2.32 -11.64
CA MET A 281 24.95 -3.48 -10.79
C MET A 281 23.68 -4.25 -11.21
N SER A 282 22.62 -3.53 -11.56
CA SER A 282 21.37 -4.14 -12.04
C SER A 282 21.59 -4.88 -13.36
N MET A 283 22.31 -4.27 -14.31
CA MET A 283 22.62 -4.89 -15.59
C MET A 283 23.51 -6.13 -15.41
N ASP A 284 24.48 -6.10 -14.52
CA ASP A 284 25.36 -7.24 -14.25
C ASP A 284 24.55 -8.40 -13.66
N LYS A 285 23.60 -8.13 -12.78
CA LYS A 285 22.68 -9.16 -12.25
C LYS A 285 21.75 -9.73 -13.33
N ILE A 286 21.25 -8.88 -14.24
CA ILE A 286 20.46 -9.35 -15.39
C ILE A 286 21.29 -10.32 -16.25
N LYS A 287 22.52 -9.95 -16.58
CA LYS A 287 23.44 -10.79 -17.38
C LYS A 287 23.77 -12.10 -16.69
N ASN A 288 23.87 -12.11 -15.38
CA ASN A 288 24.12 -13.29 -14.57
C ASN A 288 22.84 -14.11 -14.25
N GLN A 289 21.70 -13.74 -14.80
CA GLN A 289 20.37 -14.34 -14.54
C GLN A 289 20.01 -14.38 -13.05
N GLN A 290 20.33 -13.30 -12.34
CA GLN A 290 20.00 -13.07 -10.95
C GLN A 290 18.98 -11.96 -10.74
N PHE A 291 18.59 -11.25 -11.83
CA PHE A 291 17.54 -10.28 -11.83
C PHE A 291 16.57 -10.54 -12.98
N PHE A 292 15.33 -10.84 -12.63
CA PHE A 292 14.25 -11.11 -13.56
C PHE A 292 13.25 -9.97 -13.52
N ILE A 293 12.88 -9.45 -14.68
CA ILE A 293 11.98 -8.32 -14.82
C ILE A 293 10.69 -8.77 -15.52
N TYR A 294 9.56 -8.39 -14.92
CA TYR A 294 8.23 -8.60 -15.50
C TYR A 294 7.51 -7.26 -15.62
N SER A 295 7.19 -6.85 -16.81
CA SER A 295 6.51 -5.58 -17.11
C SER A 295 5.31 -5.79 -18.02
N THR A 296 4.48 -4.76 -18.21
CA THR A 296 3.38 -4.82 -19.16
C THR A 296 3.83 -4.34 -20.55
N TYR A 297 3.15 -4.81 -21.58
CA TYR A 297 3.40 -4.36 -22.95
C TYR A 297 2.97 -2.90 -23.13
N GLU A 298 1.90 -2.48 -22.46
CA GLU A 298 1.43 -1.09 -22.44
C GLU A 298 2.49 -0.14 -21.88
N GLY A 299 3.18 -0.52 -20.81
CA GLY A 299 4.29 0.27 -20.25
C GLY A 299 5.43 0.45 -21.24
N LEU A 300 5.77 -0.57 -22.02
CA LEU A 300 6.76 -0.42 -23.08
C LEU A 300 6.29 0.53 -24.19
N LEU A 301 5.03 0.44 -24.61
CA LEU A 301 4.46 1.36 -25.61
C LEU A 301 4.44 2.81 -25.10
N GLN A 302 4.18 3.04 -23.82
CA GLN A 302 4.24 4.36 -23.22
C GLN A 302 5.66 4.95 -23.31
N PHE A 303 6.68 4.17 -22.94
CA PHE A 303 8.07 4.59 -23.12
C PHE A 303 8.41 4.92 -24.58
N VAL A 304 8.01 4.05 -25.52
CA VAL A 304 8.25 4.28 -26.96
C VAL A 304 7.65 5.61 -27.43
N ARG A 305 6.51 6.01 -26.90
CA ARG A 305 5.82 7.26 -27.26
C ARG A 305 6.42 8.50 -26.57
N SER A 306 6.69 8.39 -25.27
CA SER A 306 7.09 9.52 -24.43
C SER A 306 8.60 9.75 -24.39
N GLY A 307 9.40 8.67 -24.55
CA GLY A 307 10.82 8.69 -24.24
C GLY A 307 11.12 8.83 -22.74
N ARG A 308 10.12 8.53 -21.87
CA ARG A 308 10.21 8.64 -20.42
C ARG A 308 9.83 7.32 -19.76
N THR A 309 10.38 7.09 -18.58
CA THR A 309 9.99 6.00 -17.67
C THR A 309 9.52 6.59 -16.36
N ASP A 310 8.52 6.02 -15.73
CA ASP A 310 8.01 6.46 -14.41
C ASP A 310 8.94 6.03 -13.26
N GLU A 311 9.96 5.18 -13.53
CA GLU A 311 10.97 4.76 -12.54
C GLU A 311 11.86 5.92 -12.08
N ILE A 312 12.06 6.93 -12.92
CA ILE A 312 12.90 8.09 -12.64
C ILE A 312 12.06 9.35 -12.75
N PRO A 313 12.01 10.20 -11.71
CA PRO A 313 11.32 11.49 -11.79
C PRO A 313 11.85 12.36 -12.94
N GLU A 314 10.95 13.04 -13.62
CA GLU A 314 11.24 13.86 -14.80
C GLU A 314 12.30 14.94 -14.57
N ILE A 315 12.46 15.41 -13.34
CA ILE A 315 13.45 16.42 -12.97
C ILE A 315 14.90 15.93 -13.19
N PHE A 316 15.14 14.60 -13.15
CA PHE A 316 16.49 14.05 -13.24
C PHE A 316 17.02 13.90 -14.66
N TYR A 317 16.14 13.92 -15.68
CA TYR A 317 16.58 13.62 -17.03
C TYR A 317 15.68 14.24 -18.11
N HIS A 318 16.25 14.39 -19.29
CA HIS A 318 15.53 14.81 -20.49
C HIS A 318 14.91 13.62 -21.21
N PRO A 319 13.75 13.77 -21.89
CA PRO A 319 13.17 12.69 -22.68
C PRO A 319 14.18 12.13 -23.68
N LEU A 320 14.24 10.79 -23.77
CA LEU A 320 15.16 10.14 -24.70
C LEU A 320 14.79 10.45 -26.15
N THR A 321 15.81 10.68 -26.98
CA THR A 321 15.65 10.81 -28.44
C THR A 321 15.20 9.49 -29.05
N THR A 322 14.80 9.49 -30.31
CA THR A 322 14.39 8.26 -31.01
C THR A 322 15.52 7.24 -31.07
N GLU A 323 16.74 7.70 -31.34
CA GLU A 323 17.94 6.86 -31.41
C GLU A 323 18.26 6.24 -30.05
N GLN A 324 18.19 7.02 -28.99
CA GLN A 324 18.41 6.54 -27.63
C GLN A 324 17.34 5.54 -27.21
N ARG A 325 16.06 5.76 -27.60
CA ARG A 325 14.99 4.76 -27.37
C ARG A 325 15.24 3.44 -28.07
N ILE A 326 15.70 3.49 -29.32
CA ILE A 326 16.06 2.29 -30.09
C ILE A 326 17.18 1.53 -29.37
N GLN A 327 18.23 2.19 -28.93
CA GLN A 327 19.33 1.58 -28.19
C GLN A 327 18.85 0.86 -26.91
N VAL A 328 17.95 1.48 -26.14
CA VAL A 328 17.34 0.87 -24.96
C VAL A 328 16.52 -0.35 -25.33
N LEU A 329 15.70 -0.27 -26.39
CA LEU A 329 14.85 -1.38 -26.84
C LEU A 329 15.66 -2.57 -27.36
N GLU A 330 16.79 -2.35 -28.02
CA GLU A 330 17.71 -3.42 -28.42
C GLU A 330 18.24 -4.17 -27.19
N GLY A 331 18.59 -3.45 -26.11
CA GLY A 331 18.96 -4.06 -24.83
C GLY A 331 17.83 -4.88 -24.20
N VAL A 332 16.61 -4.35 -24.20
CA VAL A 332 15.42 -5.08 -23.71
C VAL A 332 15.18 -6.35 -24.54
N CYS A 333 15.27 -6.28 -25.88
CA CYS A 333 15.11 -7.44 -26.76
C CYS A 333 16.13 -8.53 -26.42
N ALA A 334 17.41 -8.18 -26.26
CA ALA A 334 18.45 -9.14 -25.88
C ALA A 334 18.15 -9.81 -24.52
N CYS A 335 17.61 -9.05 -23.56
CA CYS A 335 17.19 -9.61 -22.27
C CYS A 335 15.92 -10.47 -22.37
N CYS A 336 15.01 -10.19 -23.31
CA CYS A 336 13.89 -11.07 -23.60
C CYS A 336 14.35 -12.42 -24.16
N GLU A 337 15.33 -12.42 -25.05
CA GLU A 337 15.92 -13.65 -25.63
C GLU A 337 16.60 -14.51 -24.54
N SER A 338 17.28 -13.89 -23.58
CA SER A 338 17.89 -14.60 -22.43
C SER A 338 16.87 -15.07 -21.39
N GLY A 339 15.62 -14.56 -21.44
CA GLY A 339 14.56 -14.87 -20.49
C GLY A 339 14.63 -14.06 -19.18
N ALA A 340 15.57 -13.12 -19.06
CA ALA A 340 15.68 -12.24 -17.89
C ALA A 340 14.64 -11.12 -17.90
N TYR A 341 14.10 -10.75 -19.08
CA TYR A 341 13.02 -9.79 -19.22
C TYR A 341 11.80 -10.44 -19.85
N ARG A 342 10.62 -10.24 -19.27
CA ARG A 342 9.38 -10.86 -19.74
C ARG A 342 8.21 -9.89 -19.64
N PHE A 343 7.25 -10.03 -20.57
CA PHE A 343 5.99 -9.31 -20.49
C PHE A 343 4.92 -10.15 -19.81
N LEU A 344 4.21 -9.49 -18.88
CA LEU A 344 3.10 -10.09 -18.15
C LEU A 344 1.97 -10.49 -19.12
N GLN A 345 1.43 -11.68 -18.89
CA GLN A 345 0.30 -12.20 -19.64
C GLN A 345 -0.97 -12.20 -18.78
N LYS A 346 -2.12 -12.37 -19.41
CA LYS A 346 -3.41 -12.45 -18.71
C LYS A 346 -3.35 -13.42 -17.53
N PRO A 347 -3.90 -13.05 -16.35
CA PRO A 347 -4.70 -11.85 -16.07
C PRO A 347 -3.87 -10.61 -15.67
N LEU A 348 -2.57 -10.72 -15.51
CA LEU A 348 -1.69 -9.65 -14.98
C LEU A 348 -1.15 -8.70 -16.07
N ASN A 349 -1.60 -8.83 -17.32
CA ASN A 349 -1.17 -7.97 -18.42
C ASN A 349 -1.63 -6.50 -18.28
N HIS A 350 -2.58 -6.24 -17.39
CA HIS A 350 -3.06 -4.90 -17.01
C HIS A 350 -2.77 -4.66 -15.53
N LEU A 351 -1.50 -4.69 -15.17
CA LEU A 351 -1.07 -4.33 -13.83
C LEU A 351 -1.40 -2.84 -13.57
N PRO A 352 -1.92 -2.49 -12.38
CA PRO A 352 -2.16 -1.10 -12.03
C PRO A 352 -0.92 -0.22 -12.20
N GLY A 353 -1.07 0.93 -12.86
CA GLY A 353 0.04 1.83 -13.23
C GLY A 353 0.80 2.43 -12.06
N ASN A 354 0.35 2.21 -10.84
CA ASN A 354 0.91 2.76 -9.62
C ASN A 354 1.45 1.70 -8.65
N LEU A 355 1.55 0.43 -9.06
CA LEU A 355 1.90 -0.69 -8.18
C LEU A 355 3.14 -1.45 -8.67
N HIS A 356 4.17 -1.52 -7.83
CA HIS A 356 5.42 -2.23 -8.10
C HIS A 356 5.72 -3.24 -7.01
N PHE A 357 6.28 -4.37 -7.38
CA PHE A 357 6.79 -5.38 -6.46
C PHE A 357 8.27 -5.66 -6.72
N CYS A 358 9.03 -5.76 -5.66
CA CYS A 358 10.41 -6.21 -5.67
C CYS A 358 10.55 -7.39 -4.70
N ILE A 359 10.79 -8.59 -5.24
CA ILE A 359 10.83 -9.84 -4.48
C ILE A 359 12.26 -10.36 -4.47
N ARG A 360 12.76 -10.74 -3.28
CA ARG A 360 14.11 -11.27 -3.03
C ARG A 360 14.00 -12.49 -2.14
N GLY A 361 14.32 -13.67 -2.67
CA GLY A 361 14.18 -14.90 -1.91
C GLY A 361 12.77 -15.04 -1.32
N ASN A 362 12.67 -15.06 0.02
CA ASN A 362 11.41 -15.16 0.75
C ASN A 362 10.85 -13.80 1.22
N SER A 363 11.42 -12.69 0.79
CA SER A 363 10.98 -11.35 1.18
C SER A 363 10.49 -10.56 -0.02
N GLY A 364 9.53 -9.68 0.20
CA GLY A 364 9.00 -8.81 -0.84
C GLY A 364 8.84 -7.38 -0.35
N THR A 365 9.06 -6.44 -1.25
CA THR A 365 8.76 -5.03 -1.06
C THR A 365 7.68 -4.64 -2.04
N MET A 366 6.63 -4.03 -1.56
CA MET A 366 5.61 -3.40 -2.38
C MET A 366 5.83 -1.88 -2.36
N ILE A 367 5.77 -1.28 -3.54
CA ILE A 367 5.88 0.15 -3.73
C ILE A 367 4.64 0.59 -4.50
N PHE A 368 3.99 1.64 -4.05
CA PHE A 368 2.89 2.23 -4.80
C PHE A 368 2.90 3.75 -4.71
N LYS A 369 2.29 4.38 -5.72
CA LYS A 369 2.11 5.82 -5.81
C LYS A 369 0.63 6.15 -5.67
N ASN A 370 0.29 7.07 -4.79
CA ASN A 370 -1.09 7.53 -4.66
C ASN A 370 -1.45 8.65 -5.65
N ASN A 371 -2.71 9.06 -5.68
CA ASN A 371 -3.22 10.09 -6.59
C ASN A 371 -2.62 11.49 -6.35
N ALA A 372 -2.09 11.75 -5.16
CA ALA A 372 -1.37 12.97 -4.83
C ALA A 372 0.13 12.91 -5.21
N GLY A 373 0.57 11.81 -5.82
CA GLY A 373 1.96 11.62 -6.21
C GLY A 373 2.88 11.17 -5.08
N LYS A 374 2.38 10.93 -3.85
CA LYS A 374 3.18 10.39 -2.75
C LYS A 374 3.50 8.92 -3.01
N ILE A 375 4.76 8.54 -2.83
CA ILE A 375 5.22 7.16 -2.93
C ILE A 375 5.23 6.52 -1.54
N PHE A 376 4.78 5.28 -1.46
CA PHE A 376 4.79 4.46 -0.26
C PHE A 376 5.57 3.18 -0.51
N VAL A 377 6.36 2.79 0.49
CA VAL A 377 7.18 1.57 0.44
C VAL A 377 6.92 0.76 1.70
N THR A 378 6.81 -0.56 1.59
CA THR A 378 6.73 -1.42 2.79
C THR A 378 7.95 -1.22 3.68
N SER A 379 7.74 -0.93 4.97
CA SER A 379 8.76 -0.44 5.91
C SER A 379 9.82 -1.49 6.28
N LYS A 380 9.48 -2.76 6.17
CA LYS A 380 10.40 -3.89 6.43
C LYS A 380 10.18 -4.97 5.39
N ARG A 381 11.24 -5.74 5.13
CA ARG A 381 11.15 -6.99 4.39
C ARG A 381 10.23 -7.94 5.13
N GLN A 382 9.12 -8.28 4.52
CA GLN A 382 8.14 -9.18 5.08
C GLN A 382 8.15 -10.47 4.28
N SER A 383 8.17 -11.60 4.99
CA SER A 383 7.79 -12.88 4.40
C SER A 383 6.27 -12.84 4.20
N TRP A 384 5.84 -12.83 2.96
CA TRP A 384 4.42 -12.87 2.57
C TRP A 384 3.87 -14.29 2.59
#